data_1a69699890dfefaf83f98077e65b5af1
#
_entry.id   1a69699890dfefaf83f98077e65b5af1
#
_cell.length_a   1.000
_cell.length_b   1.000
_cell.length_c   1.000
_cell.angle_alpha   90.00
_cell.angle_beta   90.00
_cell.angle_gamma   90.00
#
_symmetry.space_group_name_H-M   'P 1'
#
loop_
_entity.id
_entity.type
_entity.pdbx_description
1 polymer ?
#
loop_
_entity_poly.entity_id
_entity_poly.type
_entity_poly.pdbx_seq_one_letter_code
_entity_poly.pdbx_strand_id
1 'polypeptide(L)'
;MSTLLKLTPSIPDWLSLEIANRMMEKLTIIKLQAEHIFHSGSVQLGLMHKRFPKARHYCSNAKLEHSSIQRLLLQLLRRPSVQFHSTDALRPQHLMDLVWSNLELQHHDQPELLVQSWERLLKPESLLMFAYLGPDTGKELRVIDGASEPIAGAWDMHDVGDALLKSGFAEPVMDMEYITLEYEHPDLLLKDAIELGLVVEKGSDLIKANHELAPLKMTLEVVYGHAWTPERRLSKSHDGVAKIAVDQILRSK
;
A
#
# COMPACT_ATOMS: atom_id res chain seq x y z
N MET A 1 -25.34 -22.68 -14.00
CA MET A 1 -24.86 -21.38 -13.50
C MET A 1 -23.50 -21.63 -12.86
N SER A 2 -22.45 -21.39 -13.60
CA SER A 2 -21.06 -21.59 -13.13
C SER A 2 -20.69 -20.33 -12.34
N THR A 3 -20.48 -20.49 -11.05
CA THR A 3 -19.91 -19.44 -10.19
C THR A 3 -18.43 -19.32 -10.56
N LEU A 4 -18.14 -18.43 -11.51
CA LEU A 4 -16.77 -18.02 -11.81
C LEU A 4 -16.20 -17.42 -10.52
N LEU A 5 -15.22 -18.14 -9.94
CA LEU A 5 -14.32 -17.58 -8.95
C LEU A 5 -13.68 -16.34 -9.58
N LYS A 6 -14.12 -15.14 -9.21
CA LYS A 6 -13.35 -13.93 -9.46
C LYS A 6 -11.98 -14.17 -8.84
N LEU A 7 -10.97 -14.35 -9.69
CA LEU A 7 -9.58 -14.32 -9.25
C LEU A 7 -9.38 -12.97 -8.57
N THR A 8 -9.20 -12.98 -7.27
CA THR A 8 -8.80 -11.77 -6.56
C THR A 8 -7.44 -11.36 -7.12
N PRO A 9 -7.30 -10.13 -7.64
CA PRO A 9 -6.01 -9.66 -8.12
C PRO A 9 -4.94 -9.91 -7.07
N SER A 10 -3.81 -10.40 -7.48
CA SER A 10 -2.66 -10.63 -6.61
C SER A 10 -1.49 -9.81 -7.13
N ILE A 11 -0.65 -9.36 -6.22
CA ILE A 11 0.57 -8.65 -6.60
C ILE A 11 1.68 -9.68 -6.76
N PRO A 12 2.37 -9.73 -7.93
CA PRO A 12 3.54 -10.58 -8.10
C PRO A 12 4.60 -10.30 -7.04
N ASP A 13 5.22 -11.34 -6.48
CA ASP A 13 6.23 -11.22 -5.43
C ASP A 13 7.42 -10.34 -5.84
N TRP A 14 7.86 -10.47 -7.09
CA TRP A 14 8.96 -9.67 -7.62
C TRP A 14 8.61 -8.18 -7.64
N LEU A 15 7.37 -7.82 -8.01
CA LEU A 15 6.91 -6.42 -8.04
C LEU A 15 6.83 -5.86 -6.63
N SER A 16 6.21 -6.61 -5.72
CA SER A 16 6.09 -6.17 -4.32
C SER A 16 7.46 -5.96 -3.66
N LEU A 17 8.47 -6.76 -4.02
CA LEU A 17 9.84 -6.61 -3.54
C LEU A 17 10.52 -5.39 -4.16
N GLU A 18 10.39 -5.18 -5.46
CA GLU A 18 10.95 -4.03 -6.16
C GLU A 18 10.40 -2.71 -5.60
N ILE A 19 9.06 -2.62 -5.45
CA ILE A 19 8.43 -1.42 -4.88
C ILE A 19 8.87 -1.19 -3.43
N ALA A 20 8.98 -2.27 -2.63
CA ALA A 20 9.47 -2.14 -1.26
C ALA A 20 10.91 -1.63 -1.19
N ASN A 21 11.79 -2.04 -2.11
CA ASN A 21 13.15 -1.53 -2.19
C ASN A 21 13.17 -0.02 -2.49
N ARG A 22 12.39 0.45 -3.47
CA ARG A 22 12.28 1.88 -3.81
C ARG A 22 11.69 2.70 -2.66
N MET A 23 10.66 2.19 -2.00
CA MET A 23 10.13 2.80 -0.78
C MET A 23 11.20 2.88 0.31
N MET A 24 12.01 1.82 0.48
CA MET A 24 13.08 1.80 1.48
C MET A 24 14.17 2.83 1.18
N GLU A 25 14.54 3.02 -0.09
CA GLU A 25 15.47 4.08 -0.50
C GLU A 25 14.94 5.47 -0.10
N LYS A 26 13.65 5.74 -0.37
CA LYS A 26 12.99 6.98 0.06
C LYS A 26 12.95 7.11 1.59
N LEU A 27 12.76 6.01 2.32
CA LEU A 27 12.76 6.01 3.79
C LEU A 27 14.16 6.28 4.38
N THR A 28 15.25 6.02 3.66
CA THR A 28 16.62 6.25 4.19
C THR A 28 16.93 7.70 4.47
N ILE A 29 16.30 8.63 3.75
CA ILE A 29 16.48 10.09 3.95
C ILE A 29 15.66 10.61 5.13
N ILE A 30 14.69 9.84 5.62
CA ILE A 30 13.81 10.20 6.73
C ILE A 30 14.45 9.74 8.04
N LYS A 31 14.62 10.68 8.99
CA LYS A 31 15.10 10.36 10.33
C LYS A 31 13.94 9.80 11.15
N LEU A 32 13.80 8.48 11.15
CA LEU A 32 12.77 7.77 11.89
C LEU A 32 13.40 6.70 12.78
N GLN A 33 12.93 6.64 14.03
CA GLN A 33 13.14 5.50 14.92
C GLN A 33 11.78 4.83 15.14
N ALA A 34 11.67 3.57 14.74
CA ALA A 34 10.41 2.84 14.86
C ALA A 34 10.62 1.58 15.72
N GLU A 35 9.80 1.45 16.77
CA GLU A 35 9.74 0.27 17.64
C GLU A 35 8.52 -0.60 17.31
N HIS A 36 7.46 -0.02 16.76
CA HIS A 36 6.23 -0.68 16.39
C HIS A 36 5.85 -0.33 14.94
N ILE A 37 5.86 -1.32 14.06
CA ILE A 37 5.62 -1.14 12.62
C ILE A 37 4.41 -1.97 12.21
N PHE A 38 3.41 -1.33 11.63
CA PHE A 38 2.27 -2.01 11.03
C PHE A 38 2.46 -2.12 9.52
N HIS A 39 2.28 -3.33 9.00
CA HIS A 39 2.33 -3.63 7.58
C HIS A 39 0.93 -3.79 7.01
N SER A 40 0.64 -3.05 5.95
CA SER A 40 -0.58 -3.14 5.15
C SER A 40 -0.23 -3.59 3.73
N GLY A 41 -0.88 -4.61 3.21
CA GLY A 41 -0.57 -5.20 1.91
C GLY A 41 0.62 -6.16 1.93
N SER A 42 1.48 -6.05 0.93
CA SER A 42 2.63 -6.95 0.78
C SER A 42 3.72 -6.69 1.82
N VAL A 43 4.18 -7.75 2.48
CA VAL A 43 5.08 -7.65 3.65
C VAL A 43 6.49 -8.12 3.31
N GLN A 44 7.46 -7.21 3.44
CA GLN A 44 8.88 -7.45 3.17
C GLN A 44 9.70 -7.36 4.47
N LEU A 45 9.51 -8.33 5.37
CA LEU A 45 10.12 -8.32 6.71
C LEU A 45 11.63 -8.23 6.70
N GLY A 46 12.30 -8.84 5.73
CA GLY A 46 13.76 -8.82 5.62
C GLY A 46 14.32 -7.41 5.46
N LEU A 47 13.67 -6.56 4.66
CA LEU A 47 14.05 -5.17 4.47
C LEU A 47 13.81 -4.36 5.75
N MET A 48 12.63 -4.52 6.35
CA MET A 48 12.27 -3.81 7.57
C MET A 48 13.16 -4.18 8.75
N HIS A 49 13.46 -5.48 8.92
CA HIS A 49 14.35 -5.93 9.99
C HIS A 49 15.77 -5.40 9.82
N LYS A 50 16.27 -5.28 8.60
CA LYS A 50 17.58 -4.67 8.32
C LYS A 50 17.63 -3.20 8.77
N ARG A 51 16.55 -2.45 8.55
CA ARG A 51 16.47 -1.02 8.89
C ARG A 51 16.11 -0.79 10.36
N PHE A 52 15.22 -1.61 10.91
CA PHE A 52 14.68 -1.52 12.27
C PHE A 52 14.82 -2.86 13.01
N PRO A 53 16.04 -3.27 13.40
CA PRO A 53 16.31 -4.63 13.91
C PRO A 53 15.65 -4.94 15.25
N LYS A 54 15.23 -3.92 16.01
CA LYS A 54 14.56 -4.06 17.31
C LYS A 54 13.05 -3.87 17.24
N ALA A 55 12.51 -3.50 16.08
CA ALA A 55 11.10 -3.22 15.93
C ALA A 55 10.23 -4.48 16.04
N ARG A 56 9.06 -4.31 16.60
CA ARG A 56 7.97 -5.30 16.57
C ARG A 56 7.12 -5.05 15.33
N HIS A 57 6.82 -6.12 14.61
CA HIS A 57 6.07 -6.04 13.36
C HIS A 57 4.67 -6.60 13.55
N TYR A 58 3.69 -5.88 13.02
CA TYR A 58 2.26 -6.22 13.04
C TYR A 58 1.75 -6.23 11.61
N CYS A 59 0.80 -7.09 11.28
CA CYS A 59 0.13 -7.09 9.98
C CYS A 59 -1.33 -7.54 10.08
N SER A 60 -2.16 -7.07 9.16
CA SER A 60 -3.59 -7.39 9.11
C SER A 60 -3.89 -8.72 8.44
N ASN A 61 -2.97 -9.23 7.61
CA ASN A 61 -3.23 -10.38 6.75
C ASN A 61 -2.68 -11.69 7.33
N ALA A 62 -3.59 -12.63 7.58
CA ALA A 62 -3.27 -14.03 7.90
C ALA A 62 -2.60 -14.80 6.74
N LYS A 63 -2.45 -14.21 5.55
CA LYS A 63 -1.80 -14.83 4.37
C LYS A 63 -0.31 -15.08 4.54
N LEU A 64 0.34 -14.52 5.55
CA LEU A 64 1.67 -14.98 5.98
C LEU A 64 1.54 -16.24 6.85
N GLU A 65 0.87 -17.25 6.34
CA GLU A 65 0.95 -18.59 6.90
C GLU A 65 2.37 -19.14 6.70
N HIS A 66 3.27 -18.68 7.53
CA HIS A 66 4.49 -19.43 7.76
C HIS A 66 4.09 -20.83 8.24
N SER A 67 4.56 -21.86 7.56
CA SER A 67 4.39 -23.22 8.05
C SER A 67 4.83 -23.27 9.53
N SER A 68 4.25 -24.15 10.31
CA SER A 68 4.59 -24.31 11.73
C SER A 68 6.09 -24.46 11.96
N ILE A 69 6.80 -25.04 11.00
CA ILE A 69 8.26 -25.21 10.99
C ILE A 69 8.99 -23.87 10.82
N GLN A 70 8.50 -22.98 9.96
CA GLN A 70 9.11 -21.64 9.79
C GLN A 70 8.90 -20.77 11.03
N ARG A 71 7.74 -20.86 11.70
CA ARG A 71 7.49 -20.18 12.99
C ARG A 71 8.48 -20.67 14.05
N LEU A 72 8.69 -21.97 14.15
CA LEU A 72 9.62 -22.57 15.10
C LEU A 72 11.08 -22.15 14.83
N LEU A 73 11.49 -22.13 13.56
CA LEU A 73 12.82 -21.65 13.12
C LEU A 73 13.03 -20.16 13.44
N LEU A 74 12.02 -19.32 13.22
CA LEU A 74 12.09 -17.88 13.56
C LEU A 74 12.20 -17.65 15.07
N GLN A 75 11.52 -18.48 15.89
CA GLN A 75 11.65 -18.43 17.35
C GLN A 75 13.03 -18.89 17.82
N LEU A 76 13.56 -19.98 17.25
CA LEU A 76 14.89 -20.49 17.56
C LEU A 76 16.00 -19.51 17.20
N LEU A 77 15.85 -18.76 16.12
CA LEU A 77 16.83 -17.76 15.66
C LEU A 77 16.72 -16.41 16.39
N ARG A 78 15.87 -16.29 17.42
CA ARG A 78 15.60 -15.04 18.16
C ARG A 78 15.25 -13.85 17.24
N ARG A 79 14.67 -14.12 16.08
CA ARG A 79 14.19 -13.06 15.19
C ARG A 79 12.87 -12.52 15.72
N PRO A 80 12.60 -11.21 15.57
CA PRO A 80 11.36 -10.63 16.05
C PRO A 80 10.17 -11.38 15.44
N SER A 81 9.30 -11.87 16.31
CA SER A 81 8.08 -12.55 15.88
C SER A 81 7.12 -11.53 15.28
N VAL A 82 6.66 -11.80 14.07
CA VAL A 82 5.54 -11.07 13.49
C VAL A 82 4.29 -11.44 14.26
N GLN A 83 3.66 -10.46 14.88
CA GLN A 83 2.38 -10.66 15.54
C GLN A 83 1.28 -10.38 14.52
N PHE A 84 0.51 -11.42 14.19
CA PHE A 84 -0.68 -11.30 13.35
C PHE A 84 -1.83 -10.81 14.23
N HIS A 85 -2.33 -9.63 13.92
CA HIS A 85 -3.55 -9.11 14.53
C HIS A 85 -4.55 -8.85 13.41
N SER A 86 -5.77 -9.37 13.55
CA SER A 86 -6.89 -8.85 12.79
C SER A 86 -6.98 -7.35 13.05
N THR A 87 -7.21 -6.55 12.01
CA THR A 87 -7.44 -5.09 12.14
C THR A 87 -8.54 -4.77 13.15
N ASP A 88 -9.54 -5.66 13.28
CA ASP A 88 -10.62 -5.54 14.26
C ASP A 88 -10.17 -5.81 15.72
N ALA A 89 -9.08 -6.56 15.90
CA ALA A 89 -8.51 -6.85 17.22
C ALA A 89 -7.52 -5.78 17.69
N LEU A 90 -6.95 -5.00 16.78
CA LEU A 90 -6.23 -3.78 17.10
C LEU A 90 -7.28 -2.71 17.43
N ARG A 91 -7.73 -2.67 18.67
CA ARG A 91 -8.48 -1.51 19.15
C ARG A 91 -7.67 -0.27 18.81
N PRO A 92 -8.28 0.79 18.25
CA PRO A 92 -7.58 1.99 17.81
C PRO A 92 -6.92 2.66 19.02
N GLN A 93 -5.68 2.39 19.22
CA GLN A 93 -4.86 2.98 20.27
C GLN A 93 -3.50 3.28 19.66
N HIS A 94 -3.42 4.30 18.83
CA HIS A 94 -2.21 5.07 18.51
C HIS A 94 -0.89 4.43 19.00
N LEU A 95 -0.57 3.24 18.50
CA LEU A 95 0.51 2.41 19.03
C LEU A 95 1.69 2.28 18.05
N MET A 96 1.48 2.65 16.79
CA MET A 96 2.47 2.44 15.73
C MET A 96 3.32 3.68 15.51
N ASP A 97 4.61 3.47 15.33
CA ASP A 97 5.57 4.51 14.94
C ASP A 97 5.66 4.63 13.42
N LEU A 98 5.33 3.55 12.71
CA LEU A 98 5.30 3.49 11.26
C LEU A 98 4.14 2.63 10.79
N VAL A 99 3.35 3.14 9.86
CA VAL A 99 2.51 2.32 8.97
C VAL A 99 3.22 2.24 7.63
N TRP A 100 3.53 1.02 7.21
CA TRP A 100 4.15 0.70 5.94
C TRP A 100 3.14 -0.02 5.06
N SER A 101 2.64 0.65 4.02
CA SER A 101 1.67 0.06 3.11
C SER A 101 2.29 -0.16 1.74
N ASN A 102 2.45 -1.40 1.35
CA ASN A 102 3.03 -1.77 0.06
C ASN A 102 1.99 -2.43 -0.82
N LEU A 103 1.53 -1.70 -1.84
CA LEU A 103 0.59 -2.15 -2.87
C LEU A 103 -0.75 -2.67 -2.29
N GLU A 104 -1.30 -1.96 -1.31
CA GLU A 104 -2.59 -2.30 -0.71
C GLU A 104 -3.72 -1.41 -1.22
N LEU A 105 -3.46 -0.11 -1.39
CA LEU A 105 -4.50 0.90 -1.58
C LEU A 105 -5.36 0.64 -2.80
N GLN A 106 -4.78 0.13 -3.91
CA GLN A 106 -5.51 -0.20 -5.13
C GLN A 106 -6.49 -1.38 -4.99
N HIS A 107 -6.49 -2.08 -3.87
CA HIS A 107 -7.45 -3.16 -3.58
C HIS A 107 -8.70 -2.68 -2.83
N HIS A 108 -8.79 -1.38 -2.57
CA HIS A 108 -9.87 -0.79 -1.80
C HIS A 108 -10.70 0.18 -2.65
N ASP A 109 -12.01 -0.02 -2.66
CA ASP A 109 -12.95 0.87 -3.36
C ASP A 109 -13.13 2.23 -2.67
N GLN A 110 -12.71 2.33 -1.42
CA GLN A 110 -12.84 3.53 -0.58
C GLN A 110 -11.50 3.82 0.12
N PRO A 111 -10.55 4.47 -0.57
CA PRO A 111 -9.21 4.73 -0.04
C PRO A 111 -9.24 5.60 1.21
N GLU A 112 -10.22 6.51 1.34
CA GLU A 112 -10.37 7.37 2.52
C GLU A 112 -10.56 6.56 3.80
N LEU A 113 -11.32 5.46 3.75
CA LEU A 113 -11.53 4.60 4.92
C LEU A 113 -10.24 3.88 5.31
N LEU A 114 -9.46 3.43 4.33
CA LEU A 114 -8.17 2.81 4.58
C LEU A 114 -7.19 3.82 5.19
N VAL A 115 -7.09 5.02 4.61
CA VAL A 115 -6.25 6.11 5.12
C VAL A 115 -6.64 6.49 6.55
N GLN A 116 -7.94 6.60 6.84
CA GLN A 116 -8.43 6.85 8.20
C GLN A 116 -8.07 5.72 9.17
N SER A 117 -8.07 4.47 8.70
CA SER A 117 -7.67 3.33 9.52
C SER A 117 -6.18 3.40 9.88
N TRP A 118 -5.34 3.79 8.95
CA TRP A 118 -3.91 3.99 9.18
C TRP A 118 -3.63 5.13 10.17
N GLU A 119 -4.37 6.25 10.04
CA GLU A 119 -4.27 7.37 10.96
C GLU A 119 -4.56 6.96 12.41
N ARG A 120 -5.59 6.13 12.61
CA ARG A 120 -5.97 5.63 13.96
C ARG A 120 -4.91 4.72 14.59
N LEU A 121 -4.08 4.05 13.80
CA LEU A 121 -3.02 3.18 14.28
C LEU A 121 -1.78 3.96 14.72
N LEU A 122 -1.51 5.11 14.09
CA LEU A 122 -0.29 5.87 14.30
C LEU A 122 -0.34 6.70 15.59
N LYS A 123 0.78 6.76 16.29
CA LYS A 123 1.02 7.72 17.39
C LYS A 123 1.08 9.15 16.82
N PRO A 124 1.00 10.20 17.65
CA PRO A 124 1.45 11.54 17.25
C PRO A 124 2.90 11.50 16.75
N GLU A 125 3.25 12.35 15.79
CA GLU A 125 4.58 12.48 15.19
C GLU A 125 5.13 11.18 14.59
N SER A 126 4.21 10.33 14.07
CA SER A 126 4.53 9.04 13.46
C SER A 126 4.29 9.05 11.96
N LEU A 127 4.96 8.16 11.25
CA LEU A 127 5.02 8.16 9.81
C LEU A 127 4.05 7.15 9.19
N LEU A 128 3.26 7.61 8.23
CA LEU A 128 2.68 6.77 7.19
C LEU A 128 3.59 6.79 5.97
N MET A 129 3.92 5.62 5.43
CA MET A 129 4.61 5.49 4.14
C MET A 129 3.93 4.41 3.31
N PHE A 130 3.61 4.72 2.06
CA PHE A 130 2.84 3.82 1.21
C PHE A 130 3.24 3.92 -0.26
N ALA A 131 2.91 2.86 -1.00
CA ALA A 131 2.92 2.84 -2.45
C ALA A 131 1.71 2.08 -2.99
N TYR A 132 1.25 2.46 -4.18
CA TYR A 132 0.16 1.80 -4.89
C TYR A 132 0.31 1.98 -6.40
N LEU A 133 -0.48 1.21 -7.17
CA LEU A 133 -0.52 1.33 -8.62
C LEU A 133 -1.59 2.34 -9.04
N GLY A 134 -1.17 3.33 -9.81
CA GLY A 134 -2.03 4.40 -10.32
C GLY A 134 -2.82 3.99 -11.57
N PRO A 135 -3.71 4.90 -12.03
CA PRO A 135 -4.69 4.63 -13.09
C PRO A 135 -4.08 4.39 -14.48
N ASP A 136 -2.86 4.83 -14.72
CA ASP A 136 -2.17 4.62 -16.00
C ASP A 136 -1.47 3.26 -16.09
N THR A 137 -1.52 2.45 -15.03
CA THR A 137 -0.98 1.08 -15.06
C THR A 137 -1.67 0.26 -16.15
N GLY A 138 -0.86 -0.35 -17.02
CA GLY A 138 -1.33 -1.20 -18.12
C GLY A 138 -2.06 -0.46 -19.25
N LYS A 139 -1.85 0.84 -19.40
CA LYS A 139 -2.51 1.67 -20.42
C LYS A 139 -2.31 1.17 -21.85
N GLU A 140 -1.20 0.50 -22.13
CA GLU A 140 -0.92 -0.06 -23.45
C GLU A 140 -1.89 -1.19 -23.84
N LEU A 141 -2.41 -1.92 -22.86
CA LEU A 141 -3.35 -3.01 -23.09
C LEU A 141 -4.74 -2.52 -23.52
N ARG A 142 -5.04 -1.23 -23.25
CA ARG A 142 -6.34 -0.61 -23.59
C ARG A 142 -6.49 -0.27 -25.06
N VAL A 143 -5.42 -0.43 -25.87
CA VAL A 143 -5.51 -0.27 -27.33
C VAL A 143 -6.41 -1.34 -27.99
N ILE A 144 -6.61 -2.48 -27.32
CA ILE A 144 -7.52 -3.54 -27.74
C ILE A 144 -8.82 -3.34 -26.99
N ASP A 145 -9.84 -2.86 -27.68
CA ASP A 145 -11.15 -2.56 -27.09
C ASP A 145 -11.74 -3.79 -26.37
N GLY A 146 -12.18 -3.58 -25.14
CA GLY A 146 -12.76 -4.61 -24.29
C GLY A 146 -11.78 -5.68 -23.77
N ALA A 147 -10.47 -5.53 -23.97
CA ALA A 147 -9.48 -6.48 -23.47
C ALA A 147 -9.02 -6.18 -22.05
N SER A 148 -8.89 -4.92 -21.68
CA SER A 148 -8.41 -4.51 -20.36
C SER A 148 -9.12 -3.26 -19.84
N GLU A 149 -9.07 -3.10 -18.52
CA GLU A 149 -9.58 -1.93 -17.81
C GLU A 149 -8.54 -1.43 -16.80
N PRO A 150 -8.62 -0.18 -16.32
CA PRO A 150 -7.82 0.28 -15.19
C PRO A 150 -8.05 -0.59 -13.96
N ILE A 151 -7.06 -0.71 -13.09
CA ILE A 151 -7.25 -1.35 -11.79
C ILE A 151 -8.36 -0.58 -11.03
N ALA A 152 -9.37 -1.28 -10.53
CA ALA A 152 -10.57 -0.67 -9.94
C ALA A 152 -10.27 0.30 -8.78
N GLY A 153 -9.21 0.03 -8.02
CA GLY A 153 -8.76 0.88 -6.91
C GLY A 153 -7.51 1.72 -7.23
N ALA A 154 -7.22 1.96 -8.51
CA ALA A 154 -6.10 2.81 -8.93
C ALA A 154 -6.53 4.29 -8.88
N TRP A 155 -6.29 4.90 -7.74
CA TRP A 155 -6.68 6.29 -7.46
C TRP A 155 -5.66 7.28 -7.99
N ASP A 156 -6.13 8.47 -8.40
CA ASP A 156 -5.25 9.58 -8.72
C ASP A 156 -4.48 10.04 -7.46
N MET A 157 -3.23 10.42 -7.63
CA MET A 157 -2.38 10.81 -6.49
C MET A 157 -2.91 12.03 -5.75
N HIS A 158 -3.62 12.94 -6.45
CA HIS A 158 -4.19 14.14 -5.84
C HIS A 158 -5.37 13.78 -4.94
N ASP A 159 -6.23 12.83 -5.36
CA ASP A 159 -7.35 12.36 -4.55
C ASP A 159 -6.87 11.69 -3.27
N VAL A 160 -5.79 10.90 -3.35
CA VAL A 160 -5.17 10.28 -2.17
C VAL A 160 -4.52 11.33 -1.28
N GLY A 161 -3.84 12.33 -1.85
CA GLY A 161 -3.29 13.47 -1.10
C GLY A 161 -4.35 14.23 -0.32
N ASP A 162 -5.49 14.50 -0.95
CA ASP A 162 -6.65 15.12 -0.32
C ASP A 162 -7.24 14.26 0.80
N ALA A 163 -7.33 12.95 0.59
CA ALA A 163 -7.80 12.00 1.59
C ALA A 163 -6.90 11.98 2.84
N LEU A 164 -5.58 12.10 2.66
CA LEU A 164 -4.62 12.23 3.76
C LEU A 164 -4.90 13.47 4.59
N LEU A 165 -5.02 14.64 3.95
CA LEU A 165 -5.32 15.91 4.63
C LEU A 165 -6.67 15.85 5.37
N LYS A 166 -7.72 15.34 4.72
CA LYS A 166 -9.05 15.16 5.32
C LYS A 166 -9.03 14.20 6.51
N SER A 167 -8.12 13.22 6.50
CA SER A 167 -7.96 12.27 7.60
C SER A 167 -7.16 12.82 8.79
N GLY A 168 -6.52 13.97 8.63
CA GLY A 168 -5.79 14.66 9.70
C GLY A 168 -4.28 14.43 9.66
N PHE A 169 -3.74 13.90 8.57
CA PHE A 169 -2.30 13.87 8.35
C PHE A 169 -1.76 15.27 8.06
N ALA A 170 -0.51 15.49 8.43
CA ALA A 170 0.24 16.69 8.12
C ALA A 170 1.30 16.42 7.05
N GLU A 171 1.62 17.44 6.27
CA GLU A 171 2.73 17.43 5.30
C GLU A 171 2.74 16.22 4.36
N PRO A 172 1.62 15.90 3.68
CA PRO A 172 1.62 14.82 2.72
C PRO A 172 2.55 15.15 1.56
N VAL A 173 3.46 14.23 1.26
CA VAL A 173 4.33 14.28 0.08
C VAL A 173 3.96 13.13 -0.82
N MET A 174 3.63 13.45 -2.06
CA MET A 174 3.30 12.47 -3.09
C MET A 174 4.33 12.54 -4.21
N ASP A 175 4.71 11.39 -4.72
CA ASP A 175 5.65 11.23 -5.83
C ASP A 175 5.17 10.10 -6.73
N MET A 176 5.52 10.13 -8.01
CA MET A 176 5.06 9.14 -8.97
C MET A 176 6.16 8.85 -9.99
N GLU A 177 6.28 7.59 -10.37
CA GLU A 177 7.15 7.17 -11.46
C GLU A 177 6.46 6.17 -12.38
N TYR A 178 6.90 6.13 -13.63
CA TYR A 178 6.52 5.10 -14.58
C TYR A 178 7.63 4.06 -14.71
N ILE A 179 7.27 2.80 -14.47
CA ILE A 179 8.16 1.64 -14.70
C ILE A 179 7.63 0.91 -15.92
N THR A 180 8.43 0.84 -16.99
CA THR A 180 8.05 0.10 -18.18
C THR A 180 8.65 -1.30 -18.14
N LEU A 181 7.80 -2.31 -18.22
CA LEU A 181 8.18 -3.71 -18.37
C LEU A 181 8.17 -4.06 -19.85
N GLU A 182 9.23 -4.67 -20.33
CA GLU A 182 9.34 -5.18 -21.70
C GLU A 182 9.31 -6.72 -21.65
N TYR A 183 8.52 -7.32 -22.52
CA TYR A 183 8.29 -8.77 -22.53
C TYR A 183 8.79 -9.37 -23.84
N GLU A 184 9.45 -10.51 -23.75
CA GLU A 184 9.88 -11.27 -24.93
C GLU A 184 8.71 -12.04 -25.58
N HIS A 185 7.69 -12.41 -24.77
CA HIS A 185 6.56 -13.20 -25.20
C HIS A 185 5.22 -12.67 -24.67
N PRO A 186 4.16 -12.68 -25.48
CA PRO A 186 2.83 -12.23 -25.08
C PRO A 186 2.27 -12.98 -23.84
N ASP A 187 2.59 -14.26 -23.69
CA ASP A 187 2.10 -15.06 -22.55
C ASP A 187 2.64 -14.57 -21.20
N LEU A 188 3.87 -14.05 -21.18
CA LEU A 188 4.45 -13.47 -19.96
C LEU A 188 3.75 -12.16 -19.57
N LEU A 189 3.52 -11.30 -20.57
CA LEU A 189 2.75 -10.06 -20.38
C LEU A 189 1.34 -10.38 -19.88
N LEU A 190 0.65 -11.34 -20.51
CA LEU A 190 -0.69 -11.75 -20.12
C LEU A 190 -0.73 -12.30 -18.69
N LYS A 191 0.26 -13.09 -18.30
CA LYS A 191 0.36 -13.62 -16.95
C LYS A 191 0.37 -12.48 -15.93
N ASP A 192 1.29 -11.53 -16.08
CA ASP A 192 1.41 -10.40 -15.16
C ASP A 192 0.17 -9.50 -15.20
N ALA A 193 -0.39 -9.25 -16.38
CA ALA A 193 -1.60 -8.46 -16.53
C ALA A 193 -2.84 -9.09 -15.86
N ILE A 194 -2.95 -10.42 -15.92
CA ILE A 194 -4.02 -11.16 -15.22
C ILE A 194 -3.79 -11.10 -13.70
N GLU A 195 -2.57 -11.34 -13.23
CA GLU A 195 -2.25 -11.26 -11.80
C GLU A 195 -2.56 -9.87 -11.23
N LEU A 196 -2.25 -8.81 -11.98
CA LEU A 196 -2.56 -7.43 -11.59
C LEU A 196 -4.05 -7.05 -11.72
N GLY A 197 -4.88 -7.93 -12.30
CA GLY A 197 -6.31 -7.67 -12.48
C GLY A 197 -6.63 -6.68 -13.61
N LEU A 198 -5.71 -6.47 -14.54
CA LEU A 198 -5.88 -5.56 -15.67
C LEU A 198 -6.71 -6.16 -16.81
N VAL A 199 -6.76 -7.49 -16.93
CA VAL A 199 -7.42 -8.20 -18.03
C VAL A 199 -8.84 -8.57 -17.63
N VAL A 200 -9.82 -8.14 -18.42
CA VAL A 200 -11.23 -8.47 -18.22
C VAL A 200 -11.57 -9.88 -18.71
N GLU A 201 -12.81 -10.34 -18.43
CA GLU A 201 -13.31 -11.61 -18.94
C GLU A 201 -13.18 -11.65 -20.47
N LYS A 202 -12.58 -12.72 -21.00
CA LYS A 202 -12.22 -12.88 -22.42
C LYS A 202 -11.15 -11.93 -22.98
N GLY A 203 -10.62 -11.01 -22.16
CA GLY A 203 -9.55 -10.09 -22.58
C GLY A 203 -8.30 -10.83 -23.03
N SER A 204 -7.96 -11.94 -22.40
CA SER A 204 -6.82 -12.78 -22.80
C SER A 204 -6.96 -13.31 -24.24
N ASP A 205 -8.16 -13.72 -24.63
CA ASP A 205 -8.41 -14.21 -25.99
C ASP A 205 -8.35 -13.07 -27.01
N LEU A 206 -8.84 -11.89 -26.65
CA LEU A 206 -8.74 -10.67 -27.47
C LEU A 206 -7.28 -10.26 -27.67
N ILE A 207 -6.47 -10.27 -26.64
CA ILE A 207 -5.05 -9.93 -26.70
C ILE A 207 -4.30 -10.95 -27.55
N LYS A 208 -4.58 -12.25 -27.41
CA LYS A 208 -3.95 -13.31 -28.23
C LYS A 208 -4.36 -13.22 -29.68
N ALA A 209 -5.63 -12.94 -29.97
CA ALA A 209 -6.12 -12.79 -31.33
C ALA A 209 -5.55 -11.55 -32.04
N ASN A 210 -5.16 -10.54 -31.30
CA ASN A 210 -4.63 -9.26 -31.80
C ASN A 210 -3.18 -9.04 -31.35
N HIS A 211 -2.40 -10.11 -31.17
CA HIS A 211 -1.03 -10.03 -30.62
C HIS A 211 -0.08 -9.15 -31.45
N GLU A 212 -0.33 -8.98 -32.73
CA GLU A 212 0.43 -8.05 -33.58
C GLU A 212 0.17 -6.57 -33.26
N LEU A 213 -1.00 -6.28 -32.66
CA LEU A 213 -1.40 -4.93 -32.24
C LEU A 213 -1.06 -4.68 -30.76
N ALA A 214 -0.93 -5.75 -29.96
CA ALA A 214 -0.62 -5.65 -28.55
C ALA A 214 0.87 -5.34 -28.37
N PRO A 215 1.23 -4.22 -27.77
CA PRO A 215 2.62 -3.94 -27.48
C PRO A 215 3.16 -4.95 -26.47
N LEU A 216 4.38 -5.47 -26.69
CA LEU A 216 5.06 -6.37 -25.74
C LEU A 216 5.68 -5.58 -24.57
N LYS A 217 4.94 -4.61 -24.07
CA LYS A 217 5.33 -3.80 -22.92
C LYS A 217 4.12 -3.38 -22.11
N MET A 218 4.35 -3.17 -20.85
CA MET A 218 3.34 -2.71 -19.91
C MET A 218 3.96 -1.65 -19.00
N THR A 219 3.35 -0.49 -18.93
CA THR A 219 3.72 0.56 -17.98
C THR A 219 3.02 0.32 -16.64
N LEU A 220 3.78 0.39 -15.58
CA LEU A 220 3.27 0.50 -14.22
C LEU A 220 3.41 1.96 -13.79
N GLU A 221 2.32 2.61 -13.48
CA GLU A 221 2.30 3.87 -12.76
C GLU A 221 2.41 3.57 -11.28
N VAL A 222 3.52 3.92 -10.65
CA VAL A 222 3.71 3.67 -9.23
C VAL A 222 3.68 4.99 -8.48
N VAL A 223 2.70 5.13 -7.61
CA VAL A 223 2.56 6.29 -6.74
C VAL A 223 3.13 5.95 -5.37
N TYR A 224 3.99 6.83 -4.86
CA TYR A 224 4.55 6.77 -3.52
C TYR A 224 4.02 7.93 -2.70
N GLY A 225 3.74 7.69 -1.45
CA GLY A 225 3.35 8.75 -0.54
C GLY A 225 3.90 8.55 0.85
N HIS A 226 4.10 9.66 1.54
CA HIS A 226 4.30 9.66 2.97
C HIS A 226 3.64 10.88 3.60
N ALA A 227 3.25 10.73 4.86
CA ALA A 227 2.65 11.80 5.65
C ALA A 227 2.88 11.56 7.13
N TRP A 228 2.90 12.64 7.90
CA TRP A 228 3.08 12.58 9.34
C TRP A 228 1.77 12.77 10.07
N THR A 229 1.60 12.09 11.20
CA THR A 229 0.57 12.47 12.16
C THR A 229 1.03 13.71 12.93
N PRO A 230 0.15 14.72 13.17
CA PRO A 230 0.53 15.92 13.89
C PRO A 230 0.87 15.63 15.36
N GLU A 231 1.70 16.47 15.96
CA GLU A 231 2.07 16.39 17.38
C GLU A 231 0.84 16.38 18.31
N ARG A 232 -0.16 17.21 17.96
CA ARG A 232 -1.42 17.25 18.68
C ARG A 232 -2.56 16.95 17.74
N ARG A 233 -3.36 15.96 18.09
CA ARG A 233 -4.59 15.70 17.38
C ARG A 233 -5.59 16.78 17.74
N LEU A 234 -5.97 17.60 16.78
CA LEU A 234 -7.09 18.49 16.94
C LEU A 234 -8.34 17.65 17.22
N SER A 235 -9.03 17.94 18.33
CA SER A 235 -10.30 17.31 18.62
C SER A 235 -11.24 17.57 17.44
N LYS A 236 -11.65 16.51 16.72
CA LYS A 236 -12.63 16.65 15.63
C LYS A 236 -13.89 17.24 16.24
N SER A 237 -14.25 18.45 15.84
CA SER A 237 -15.48 19.08 16.29
C SER A 237 -16.66 18.30 15.70
N HIS A 238 -17.62 17.92 16.54
CA HIS A 238 -18.83 17.22 16.10
C HIS A 238 -19.78 18.11 15.30
N ASP A 239 -19.61 19.45 15.37
CA ASP A 239 -20.53 20.44 14.79
C ASP A 239 -19.82 21.58 14.04
N GLY A 240 -18.63 21.33 13.47
CA GLY A 240 -17.87 22.38 12.75
C GLY A 240 -17.24 23.46 13.66
N VAL A 241 -17.35 23.30 14.98
CA VAL A 241 -16.76 24.21 15.97
C VAL A 241 -15.59 23.53 16.67
N ALA A 242 -14.36 23.95 16.39
CA ALA A 242 -13.19 23.52 17.13
C ALA A 242 -13.19 24.18 18.53
N LYS A 243 -13.28 23.40 19.58
CA LYS A 243 -13.13 23.88 20.96
C LYS A 243 -11.66 23.73 21.36
N ILE A 244 -10.95 24.84 21.42
CA ILE A 244 -9.57 24.89 21.90
C ILE A 244 -9.62 25.47 23.32
N ALA A 245 -9.09 24.76 24.30
CA ALA A 245 -8.98 25.26 25.66
C ALA A 245 -7.97 26.44 25.67
N VAL A 246 -8.33 27.54 26.34
CA VAL A 246 -7.55 28.78 26.30
C VAL A 246 -6.15 28.62 26.89
N ASP A 247 -5.95 27.68 27.78
CA ASP A 247 -4.66 27.28 28.36
C ASP A 247 -3.72 26.56 27.37
N GLN A 248 -4.28 26.04 26.28
CA GLN A 248 -3.51 25.41 25.19
C GLN A 248 -3.02 26.42 24.13
N ILE A 249 -3.46 27.68 24.22
CA ILE A 249 -2.99 28.75 23.35
C ILE A 249 -1.70 29.30 23.95
N LEU A 250 -0.54 28.90 23.40
CA LEU A 250 0.74 29.52 23.75
C LEU A 250 0.69 31.00 23.33
N ARG A 251 0.51 31.89 24.29
CA ARG A 251 0.69 33.34 24.07
C ARG A 251 2.20 33.58 24.01
N SER A 252 2.75 33.86 22.84
CA SER A 252 4.10 34.43 22.71
C SER A 252 4.16 35.73 23.52
N LYS A 253 5.09 35.79 24.47
CA LYS A 253 5.45 37.01 25.17
C LYS A 253 6.28 37.88 24.26
#